data_3b04c066f3e7edd9f4d94527a30e6620
#
_entry.id   3b04c066f3e7edd9f4d94527a30e6620
#
_cell.length_a   1.000
_cell.length_b   1.000
_cell.length_c   1.000
_cell.angle_alpha   90.00
_cell.angle_beta   90.00
_cell.angle_gamma   90.00
#
_symmetry.space_group_name_H-M   'P 1'
#
loop_
_entity.id
_entity.type
_entity.pdbx_description
1 polymer ?
#
loop_
_entity_poly.entity_id
_entity_poly.type
_entity_poly.pdbx_seq_one_letter_code
_entity_poly.pdbx_strand_id
1 'polypeptide(L)'
;MRPAAGTAPYEHVREWERVPEELSARVPAEQRGPGRGRDDVRLLVSRGTEVTHHAFRELPGVLRAGDLLVVNTSPTLAAAVDGRIGHARVVVHFSTRGDDGRWAVELRDPDGAGSTRARAGGPAGAEVRVPGGVRLALEEPLSPGGGRLWWARVSPGGSVPGLLREHGRPIRYAYTERDQPLSAYRTVFALPSADGAGSAEMPSAARPFTAGLVAELVSRGVQFAPVVLHTGVSSAEAHEPPYPERFAVPQTSARLVNAVRAGGGRVIAVGTTAVRALESAAGADGVVHARAGWTELVVTPERGVRAVDGLLTGLHEPQASHLLMLEAVAGSPALDRGYGAALRGRYLWHEFGDVHLLLPPEGAASARG
;
A
#
# COMPACT_ATOMS: atom_id res chain seq x y z
N MET A 1 -14.06 30.48 -26.23
CA MET A 1 -13.64 30.61 -24.81
C MET A 1 -12.85 29.38 -24.46
N ARG A 2 -11.53 29.48 -24.29
CA ARG A 2 -10.68 28.37 -23.81
C ARG A 2 -10.88 28.26 -22.31
N PRO A 3 -11.02 27.06 -21.74
CA PRO A 3 -10.97 26.91 -20.29
C PRO A 3 -9.55 27.20 -19.81
N ALA A 4 -9.44 27.94 -18.72
CA ALA A 4 -8.19 28.28 -18.05
C ALA A 4 -7.46 27.02 -17.60
N ALA A 5 -6.16 26.98 -17.85
CA ALA A 5 -5.26 25.96 -17.31
C ALA A 5 -5.35 26.02 -15.77
N GLY A 6 -5.81 24.93 -15.17
CA GLY A 6 -5.78 24.74 -13.73
C GLY A 6 -4.32 24.74 -13.27
N THR A 7 -3.96 25.67 -12.42
CA THR A 7 -2.71 25.72 -11.67
C THR A 7 -2.56 24.41 -10.88
N ALA A 8 -1.40 23.78 -11.00
CA ALA A 8 -1.04 22.62 -10.20
C ALA A 8 -1.17 22.95 -8.69
N PRO A 9 -1.77 22.07 -7.85
CA PRO A 9 -2.13 22.37 -6.46
C PRO A 9 -0.96 22.45 -5.47
N TYR A 10 0.30 22.47 -5.89
CA TYR A 10 1.47 22.38 -5.00
C TYR A 10 2.54 23.43 -5.31
N GLU A 11 2.27 24.69 -4.99
CA GLU A 11 3.30 25.75 -5.00
C GLU A 11 3.91 26.05 -3.61
N HIS A 12 3.66 25.22 -2.58
CA HIS A 12 4.41 25.36 -1.33
C HIS A 12 5.64 24.46 -1.38
N VAL A 13 6.81 25.05 -1.55
CA VAL A 13 8.12 24.40 -1.35
C VAL A 13 8.16 23.86 0.07
N ARG A 14 8.01 22.54 0.22
CA ARG A 14 8.05 21.87 1.52
C ARG A 14 9.51 21.57 1.86
N GLU A 15 9.95 21.87 3.08
CA GLU A 15 11.34 21.64 3.55
C GLU A 15 11.82 20.19 3.35
N TRP A 16 10.90 19.26 3.04
CA TRP A 16 11.16 17.83 2.88
C TRP A 16 10.91 17.30 1.45
N GLU A 17 11.04 18.16 0.44
CA GLU A 17 10.81 17.79 -0.97
C GLU A 17 11.76 16.75 -1.53
N ARG A 18 12.87 16.47 -0.84
CA ARG A 18 13.84 15.47 -1.27
C ARG A 18 14.29 14.60 -0.09
N VAL A 19 14.12 13.30 -0.25
CA VAL A 19 14.63 12.32 0.71
C VAL A 19 16.08 11.97 0.33
N PRO A 20 17.05 12.11 1.25
CA PRO A 20 18.40 11.63 1.02
C PRO A 20 18.45 10.12 0.77
N GLU A 21 19.20 9.66 -0.21
CA GLU A 21 19.26 8.25 -0.60
C GLU A 21 19.70 7.33 0.56
N GLU A 22 20.58 7.82 1.45
CA GLU A 22 21.02 7.08 2.63
C GLU A 22 19.91 6.82 3.66
N LEU A 23 18.75 7.47 3.55
CA LEU A 23 17.58 7.18 4.38
C LEU A 23 16.67 6.11 3.77
N SER A 24 17.01 5.54 2.63
CA SER A 24 16.29 4.39 2.08
C SER A 24 16.58 3.13 2.89
N ALA A 25 15.52 2.43 3.32
CA ALA A 25 15.64 1.14 3.98
C ALA A 25 16.00 0.04 2.98
N ARG A 26 17.28 -0.28 2.85
CA ARG A 26 17.80 -1.19 1.82
C ARG A 26 17.55 -2.67 2.11
N VAL A 27 17.34 -3.01 3.39
CA VAL A 27 17.06 -4.39 3.84
C VAL A 27 16.00 -4.39 4.96
N PRO A 28 15.30 -5.51 5.17
CA PRO A 28 14.39 -5.69 6.31
C PRO A 28 15.06 -5.41 7.66
N ALA A 29 14.27 -4.98 8.65
CA ALA A 29 14.77 -4.62 9.99
C ALA A 29 15.56 -5.76 10.62
N GLU A 30 15.09 -7.01 10.53
CA GLU A 30 15.72 -8.22 11.05
C GLU A 30 17.07 -8.55 10.41
N GLN A 31 17.45 -7.88 9.32
CA GLN A 31 18.76 -8.04 8.67
C GLN A 31 19.71 -6.89 8.98
N ARG A 32 19.31 -5.91 9.81
CA ARG A 32 20.12 -4.72 10.13
C ARG A 32 21.06 -4.93 11.33
N GLY A 33 21.11 -6.13 11.87
CA GLY A 33 21.99 -6.48 12.99
C GLY A 33 21.49 -7.71 13.77
N PRO A 34 22.36 -8.29 14.59
CA PRO A 34 22.01 -9.47 15.38
C PRO A 34 20.91 -9.16 16.41
N GLY A 35 19.99 -10.10 16.61
CA GLY A 35 18.90 -10.02 17.59
C GLY A 35 17.77 -9.06 17.22
N ARG A 36 17.77 -8.47 16.02
CA ARG A 36 16.68 -7.62 15.57
C ARG A 36 15.50 -8.43 15.03
N GLY A 37 14.30 -7.99 15.37
CA GLY A 37 13.04 -8.48 14.81
C GLY A 37 12.46 -7.55 13.75
N ARG A 38 11.34 -7.95 13.16
CA ARG A 38 10.63 -7.11 12.19
C ARG A 38 10.00 -5.85 12.80
N ASP A 39 9.78 -5.85 14.11
CA ASP A 39 9.29 -4.75 14.93
C ASP A 39 10.39 -3.79 15.42
N ASP A 40 11.66 -4.06 15.09
CA ASP A 40 12.78 -3.16 15.34
C ASP A 40 12.86 -2.02 14.33
N VAL A 41 11.75 -1.34 14.14
CA VAL A 41 11.61 -0.09 13.39
C VAL A 41 11.13 1.01 14.34
N ARG A 42 11.34 2.25 13.94
CA ARG A 42 10.87 3.40 14.71
C ARG A 42 9.43 3.74 14.34
N LEU A 43 8.74 4.35 15.27
CA LEU A 43 7.40 4.86 15.14
C LEU A 43 7.41 6.37 15.39
N LEU A 44 7.10 7.13 14.36
CA LEU A 44 6.79 8.55 14.49
C LEU A 44 5.30 8.69 14.80
N VAL A 45 4.93 9.51 15.77
CA VAL A 45 3.53 9.75 16.11
C VAL A 45 3.25 11.24 15.97
N SER A 46 2.29 11.61 15.11
CA SER A 46 1.76 12.96 15.00
C SER A 46 0.34 13.01 15.57
N ARG A 47 0.11 13.92 16.53
CA ARG A 47 -1.21 14.30 17.05
C ARG A 47 -1.46 15.78 16.70
N GLY A 48 -2.12 16.01 15.57
CA GLY A 48 -2.08 17.35 14.97
C GLY A 48 -0.63 17.75 14.69
N THR A 49 -0.19 18.90 15.18
CA THR A 49 1.18 19.40 14.98
C THR A 49 2.18 18.93 16.04
N GLU A 50 1.74 18.22 17.07
CA GLU A 50 2.63 17.59 18.07
C GLU A 50 3.23 16.32 17.47
N VAL A 51 4.55 16.17 17.61
CA VAL A 51 5.29 15.00 17.09
C VAL A 51 6.11 14.36 18.20
N THR A 52 5.96 13.05 18.35
CA THR A 52 6.71 12.25 19.32
C THR A 52 7.39 11.06 18.64
N HIS A 53 8.50 10.59 19.22
CA HIS A 53 9.35 9.54 18.67
C HIS A 53 9.32 8.31 19.58
N HIS A 54 9.06 7.13 18.99
CA HIS A 54 8.91 5.87 19.69
C HIS A 54 9.62 4.74 18.94
N ALA A 55 9.82 3.61 19.60
CA ALA A 55 10.02 2.33 18.94
C ALA A 55 8.64 1.74 18.56
N PHE A 56 8.55 1.00 17.45
CA PHE A 56 7.27 0.42 17.03
C PHE A 56 6.65 -0.50 18.09
N ARG A 57 7.48 -1.20 18.85
CA ARG A 57 7.04 -2.07 19.97
C ARG A 57 6.33 -1.30 21.09
N GLU A 58 6.45 0.02 21.14
CA GLU A 58 5.76 0.88 22.12
C GLU A 58 4.34 1.28 21.66
N LEU A 59 3.90 0.85 20.47
CA LEU A 59 2.56 1.11 19.93
C LEU A 59 1.42 0.81 20.93
N PRO A 60 1.50 -0.27 21.78
CA PRO A 60 0.48 -0.53 22.81
C PRO A 60 0.35 0.57 23.88
N GLY A 61 1.39 1.37 24.08
CA GLY A 61 1.37 2.55 24.96
C GLY A 61 0.85 3.82 24.31
N VAL A 62 0.79 3.85 22.97
CA VAL A 62 0.32 5.00 22.17
C VAL A 62 -1.19 4.91 21.88
N LEU A 63 -1.68 3.69 21.67
CA LEU A 63 -3.10 3.39 21.46
C LEU A 63 -3.84 3.27 22.81
N ARG A 64 -5.15 3.37 22.75
CA ARG A 64 -6.01 3.25 23.94
C ARG A 64 -7.06 2.15 23.76
N ALA A 65 -7.58 1.63 24.86
CA ALA A 65 -8.71 0.71 24.83
C ALA A 65 -9.90 1.34 24.06
N GLY A 66 -10.53 0.54 23.20
CA GLY A 66 -11.61 1.02 22.32
C GLY A 66 -11.14 1.51 20.95
N ASP A 67 -9.83 1.71 20.71
CA ASP A 67 -9.33 1.94 19.36
C ASP A 67 -9.52 0.71 18.48
N LEU A 68 -9.76 0.93 17.18
CA LEU A 68 -9.89 -0.11 16.17
C LEU A 68 -8.80 0.04 15.11
N LEU A 69 -7.99 -0.98 14.93
CA LEU A 69 -7.06 -1.08 13.81
C LEU A 69 -7.73 -1.81 12.63
N VAL A 70 -7.86 -1.13 11.49
CA VAL A 70 -8.34 -1.73 10.24
C VAL A 70 -7.15 -2.23 9.44
N VAL A 71 -7.07 -3.54 9.21
CA VAL A 71 -5.91 -4.21 8.62
C VAL A 71 -6.23 -4.86 7.29
N ASN A 72 -5.34 -4.71 6.31
CA ASN A 72 -5.46 -5.39 5.03
C ASN A 72 -4.93 -6.84 5.14
N THR A 73 -5.78 -7.81 4.81
CA THR A 73 -5.45 -9.24 4.87
C THR A 73 -5.01 -9.82 3.52
N SER A 74 -4.91 -9.01 2.48
CA SER A 74 -4.43 -9.46 1.18
C SER A 74 -2.99 -10.00 1.27
N PRO A 75 -2.71 -11.22 0.79
CA PRO A 75 -1.36 -11.77 0.80
C PRO A 75 -0.53 -11.13 -0.30
N THR A 76 0.76 -10.90 -0.03
CA THR A 76 1.71 -10.49 -1.06
C THR A 76 2.07 -11.68 -1.95
N LEU A 77 2.09 -11.45 -3.25
CA LEU A 77 2.45 -12.43 -4.27
C LEU A 77 3.94 -12.29 -4.65
N ALA A 78 4.51 -13.38 -5.13
CA ALA A 78 5.79 -13.38 -5.82
C ALA A 78 5.59 -12.85 -7.27
N ALA A 79 5.18 -11.60 -7.42
CA ALA A 79 4.52 -11.05 -8.59
C ALA A 79 5.44 -10.73 -9.78
N ALA A 80 6.75 -10.96 -9.68
CA ALA A 80 7.71 -10.74 -10.76
C ALA A 80 8.20 -12.08 -11.34
N VAL A 81 8.15 -12.23 -12.67
CA VAL A 81 8.60 -13.43 -13.38
C VAL A 81 9.44 -13.03 -14.60
N ASP A 82 10.55 -13.71 -14.81
CA ASP A 82 11.35 -13.50 -16.02
C ASP A 82 10.62 -14.05 -17.25
N GLY A 83 10.71 -13.35 -18.37
CA GLY A 83 10.06 -13.72 -19.60
C GLY A 83 10.82 -13.26 -20.85
N ARG A 84 10.21 -13.50 -22.00
CA ARG A 84 10.70 -13.05 -23.30
C ARG A 84 9.57 -12.55 -24.17
N ILE A 85 9.83 -11.45 -24.88
CA ILE A 85 9.00 -10.96 -25.97
C ILE A 85 9.86 -10.95 -27.23
N GLY A 86 9.54 -11.83 -28.21
CA GLY A 86 10.47 -12.12 -29.30
C GLY A 86 11.81 -12.64 -28.76
N HIS A 87 12.90 -11.93 -29.07
CA HIS A 87 14.25 -12.22 -28.58
C HIS A 87 14.63 -11.43 -27.32
N ALA A 88 13.87 -10.38 -26.97
CA ALA A 88 14.17 -9.54 -25.82
C ALA A 88 13.82 -10.23 -24.49
N ARG A 89 14.72 -10.12 -23.52
CA ARG A 89 14.45 -10.50 -22.11
C ARG A 89 13.59 -9.41 -21.47
N VAL A 90 12.59 -9.81 -20.73
CA VAL A 90 11.73 -8.92 -19.96
C VAL A 90 11.50 -9.50 -18.57
N VAL A 91 11.11 -8.66 -17.63
CA VAL A 91 10.49 -9.07 -16.37
C VAL A 91 9.02 -8.71 -16.46
N VAL A 92 8.15 -9.65 -16.17
CA VAL A 92 6.70 -9.44 -16.12
C VAL A 92 6.31 -9.23 -14.67
N HIS A 93 5.76 -8.07 -14.36
CA HIS A 93 5.11 -7.81 -13.07
C HIS A 93 3.60 -8.06 -13.22
N PHE A 94 3.09 -9.03 -12.49
CA PHE A 94 1.67 -9.30 -12.41
C PHE A 94 1.02 -8.35 -11.40
N SER A 95 0.11 -7.51 -11.87
CA SER A 95 -0.54 -6.48 -11.04
C SER A 95 -1.83 -7.01 -10.42
N THR A 96 -2.90 -7.07 -11.19
CA THR A 96 -4.20 -7.47 -10.67
C THR A 96 -4.92 -8.42 -11.63
N ARG A 97 -5.78 -9.29 -11.09
CA ARG A 97 -6.61 -10.20 -11.87
C ARG A 97 -7.98 -9.59 -12.14
N GLY A 98 -8.36 -9.50 -13.41
CA GLY A 98 -9.69 -9.11 -13.84
C GLY A 98 -10.76 -10.18 -13.55
N ASP A 99 -12.03 -9.75 -13.52
CA ASP A 99 -13.17 -10.65 -13.32
C ASP A 99 -13.38 -11.60 -14.51
N ASP A 100 -12.87 -11.25 -15.68
CA ASP A 100 -12.86 -12.04 -16.92
C ASP A 100 -11.69 -13.04 -17.01
N GLY A 101 -10.86 -13.12 -15.96
CA GLY A 101 -9.70 -14.02 -15.87
C GLY A 101 -8.43 -13.50 -16.52
N ARG A 102 -8.46 -12.33 -17.18
CA ARG A 102 -7.24 -11.64 -17.63
C ARG A 102 -6.42 -11.17 -16.44
N TRP A 103 -5.15 -10.87 -16.70
CA TRP A 103 -4.27 -10.24 -15.73
C TRP A 103 -3.74 -8.91 -16.26
N ALA A 104 -3.79 -7.89 -15.45
CA ALA A 104 -3.02 -6.69 -15.71
C ALA A 104 -1.54 -6.97 -15.45
N VAL A 105 -0.70 -6.67 -16.42
CA VAL A 105 0.75 -6.92 -16.34
C VAL A 105 1.53 -5.67 -16.76
N GLU A 106 2.68 -5.48 -16.13
CA GLU A 106 3.69 -4.50 -16.52
C GLU A 106 4.91 -5.24 -17.10
N LEU A 107 5.38 -4.83 -18.26
CA LEU A 107 6.63 -5.32 -18.81
C LEU A 107 7.76 -4.38 -18.41
N ARG A 108 8.87 -4.94 -17.97
CA ARG A 108 10.05 -4.18 -17.55
C ARG A 108 11.32 -4.75 -18.19
N ASP A 109 12.28 -3.89 -18.45
CA ASP A 109 13.60 -4.31 -18.90
C ASP A 109 14.51 -4.61 -17.70
N PRO A 110 15.23 -5.74 -17.65
CA PRO A 110 16.25 -5.98 -16.65
C PRO A 110 17.32 -4.87 -16.70
N ASP A 111 17.73 -4.34 -15.55
CA ASP A 111 18.76 -3.29 -15.46
C ASP A 111 20.19 -3.84 -15.36
N GLY A 112 20.34 -5.14 -15.21
CA GLY A 112 21.61 -5.82 -15.01
C GLY A 112 22.13 -5.78 -13.56
N ALA A 113 21.50 -5.02 -12.69
CA ALA A 113 21.84 -4.89 -11.26
C ALA A 113 20.83 -5.63 -10.34
N GLY A 114 19.93 -6.41 -10.92
CA GLY A 114 18.92 -7.19 -10.19
C GLY A 114 17.60 -6.45 -9.97
N SER A 115 17.48 -5.18 -10.41
CA SER A 115 16.23 -4.44 -10.50
C SER A 115 15.77 -4.32 -11.96
N THR A 116 14.86 -3.42 -12.25
CA THR A 116 14.26 -3.28 -13.57
C THR A 116 14.06 -1.81 -13.94
N ARG A 117 14.01 -1.52 -15.23
CA ARG A 117 13.68 -0.21 -15.80
C ARG A 117 12.32 -0.26 -16.48
N ALA A 118 11.66 0.91 -16.55
CA ALA A 118 10.41 1.04 -17.26
C ALA A 118 10.56 0.61 -18.73
N ARG A 119 9.54 -0.11 -19.23
CA ARG A 119 9.40 -0.50 -20.63
C ARG A 119 7.98 -0.20 -21.07
N ALA A 120 7.83 0.37 -22.27
CA ALA A 120 6.52 0.46 -22.88
C ALA A 120 5.95 -0.94 -23.10
N GLY A 121 4.69 -1.14 -22.73
CA GLY A 121 3.95 -2.36 -23.03
C GLY A 121 3.51 -2.39 -24.50
N GLY A 122 2.90 -3.48 -24.92
CA GLY A 122 2.37 -3.64 -26.26
C GLY A 122 3.42 -4.04 -27.30
N PRO A 123 3.04 -4.00 -28.58
CA PRO A 123 1.68 -3.70 -29.07
C PRO A 123 0.64 -4.76 -28.71
N ALA A 124 -0.65 -4.44 -28.95
CA ALA A 124 -1.71 -5.45 -28.86
C ALA A 124 -1.41 -6.65 -29.76
N GLY A 125 -1.70 -7.86 -29.27
CA GLY A 125 -1.35 -9.11 -29.92
C GLY A 125 0.08 -9.59 -29.68
N ALA A 126 0.93 -8.81 -29.01
CA ALA A 126 2.26 -9.26 -28.65
C ALA A 126 2.20 -10.43 -27.65
N GLU A 127 3.00 -11.46 -27.88
CA GLU A 127 3.08 -12.65 -27.03
C GLU A 127 4.32 -12.56 -26.13
N VAL A 128 4.11 -12.70 -24.84
CA VAL A 128 5.18 -12.84 -23.84
C VAL A 128 5.24 -14.30 -23.39
N ARG A 129 6.39 -14.90 -23.47
CA ARG A 129 6.67 -16.27 -23.02
C ARG A 129 7.31 -16.22 -21.63
N VAL A 130 6.74 -16.96 -20.70
CA VAL A 130 7.25 -17.10 -19.33
C VAL A 130 7.54 -18.57 -19.03
N PRO A 131 8.25 -18.91 -17.95
CA PRO A 131 8.51 -20.30 -17.55
C PRO A 131 7.25 -21.17 -17.45
N GLY A 132 7.42 -22.49 -17.40
CA GLY A 132 6.29 -23.43 -17.31
C GLY A 132 5.48 -23.55 -18.60
N GLY A 133 5.96 -23.04 -19.74
CA GLY A 133 5.25 -23.07 -21.02
C GLY A 133 4.06 -22.10 -21.12
N VAL A 134 3.88 -21.24 -20.16
CA VAL A 134 2.79 -20.25 -20.12
C VAL A 134 3.09 -19.10 -21.09
N ARG A 135 2.05 -18.65 -21.79
CA ARG A 135 2.12 -17.50 -22.70
C ARG A 135 1.08 -16.47 -22.29
N LEU A 136 1.45 -15.21 -22.44
CA LEU A 136 0.59 -14.06 -22.18
C LEU A 136 0.40 -13.30 -23.49
N ALA A 137 -0.82 -13.20 -24.00
CA ALA A 137 -1.14 -12.34 -25.13
C ALA A 137 -1.58 -10.97 -24.58
N LEU A 138 -0.85 -9.91 -24.93
CA LEU A 138 -1.21 -8.54 -24.56
C LEU A 138 -2.39 -8.11 -25.42
N GLU A 139 -3.49 -7.67 -24.83
CA GLU A 139 -4.71 -7.31 -25.57
C GLU A 139 -4.89 -5.80 -25.70
N GLU A 140 -4.93 -5.09 -24.59
CA GLU A 140 -5.19 -3.66 -24.55
C GLU A 140 -4.54 -3.02 -23.31
N PRO A 141 -4.25 -1.70 -23.33
CA PRO A 141 -3.79 -0.98 -22.13
C PRO A 141 -4.84 -1.05 -21.03
N LEU A 142 -4.39 -1.11 -19.76
CA LEU A 142 -5.28 -1.09 -18.58
C LEU A 142 -6.06 0.23 -18.48
N SER A 143 -5.45 1.33 -18.89
CA SER A 143 -6.08 2.66 -18.91
C SER A 143 -5.97 3.28 -20.30
N PRO A 144 -6.99 4.03 -20.78
CA PRO A 144 -6.91 4.74 -22.05
C PRO A 144 -5.70 5.69 -22.09
N GLY A 145 -4.88 5.56 -23.13
CA GLY A 145 -3.64 6.34 -23.29
C GLY A 145 -2.47 5.89 -22.42
N GLY A 146 -2.66 4.90 -21.54
CA GLY A 146 -1.61 4.30 -20.73
C GLY A 146 -0.75 3.33 -21.56
N GLY A 147 0.59 3.40 -21.39
CA GLY A 147 1.52 2.48 -22.07
C GLY A 147 2.15 1.46 -21.16
N ARG A 148 1.98 1.58 -19.85
CA ARG A 148 2.70 0.81 -18.85
C ARG A 148 2.03 -0.53 -18.51
N LEU A 149 0.78 -0.50 -18.06
CA LEU A 149 0.01 -1.69 -17.69
C LEU A 149 -0.91 -2.12 -18.84
N TRP A 150 -0.94 -3.44 -19.07
CA TRP A 150 -1.70 -4.06 -20.14
C TRP A 150 -2.54 -5.23 -19.63
N TRP A 151 -3.76 -5.36 -20.10
CA TRP A 151 -4.51 -6.59 -19.97
C TRP A 151 -3.86 -7.68 -20.81
N ALA A 152 -3.58 -8.79 -20.18
CA ALA A 152 -2.99 -9.97 -20.81
C ALA A 152 -3.88 -11.20 -20.60
N ARG A 153 -4.13 -11.92 -21.68
CA ARG A 153 -4.79 -13.22 -21.65
C ARG A 153 -3.76 -14.32 -21.50
N VAL A 154 -4.00 -15.18 -20.53
CA VAL A 154 -3.15 -16.35 -20.27
C VAL A 154 -3.54 -17.48 -21.23
N SER A 155 -2.55 -18.18 -21.80
CA SER A 155 -2.78 -19.33 -22.68
C SER A 155 -3.62 -20.43 -22.00
N PRO A 156 -4.45 -21.17 -22.77
CA PRO A 156 -5.24 -22.27 -22.22
C PRO A 156 -4.38 -23.26 -21.44
N GLY A 157 -4.86 -23.67 -20.27
CA GLY A 157 -4.11 -24.57 -19.34
C GLY A 157 -3.05 -23.86 -18.47
N GLY A 158 -2.75 -22.58 -18.73
CA GLY A 158 -1.86 -21.79 -17.89
C GLY A 158 -2.53 -21.35 -16.60
N SER A 159 -1.78 -21.38 -15.49
CA SER A 159 -2.22 -20.88 -14.18
C SER A 159 -1.23 -19.86 -13.66
N VAL A 160 -1.65 -18.58 -13.59
CA VAL A 160 -0.78 -17.53 -13.02
C VAL A 160 -0.45 -17.80 -11.56
N PRO A 161 -1.38 -18.19 -10.67
CA PRO A 161 -1.02 -18.56 -9.30
C PRO A 161 0.00 -19.71 -9.22
N GLY A 162 -0.10 -20.70 -10.12
CA GLY A 162 0.88 -21.78 -10.25
C GLY A 162 2.25 -21.26 -10.71
N LEU A 163 2.27 -20.46 -11.77
CA LEU A 163 3.47 -19.81 -12.31
C LEU A 163 4.18 -18.97 -11.24
N LEU A 164 3.46 -18.14 -10.51
CA LEU A 164 4.03 -17.27 -9.48
C LEU A 164 4.60 -18.08 -8.31
N ARG A 165 3.96 -19.17 -7.93
CA ARG A 165 4.44 -20.06 -6.86
C ARG A 165 5.74 -20.76 -7.22
N GLU A 166 5.91 -21.19 -8.49
CA GLU A 166 7.05 -21.97 -8.95
C GLU A 166 8.22 -21.12 -9.44
N HIS A 167 7.93 -19.99 -10.09
CA HIS A 167 8.92 -19.19 -10.82
C HIS A 167 8.92 -17.71 -10.42
N GLY A 168 8.01 -17.30 -9.55
CA GLY A 168 7.87 -15.92 -9.13
C GLY A 168 8.87 -15.52 -8.05
N ARG A 169 9.14 -14.23 -8.01
CA ARG A 169 9.82 -13.54 -6.91
C ARG A 169 9.06 -12.26 -6.56
N PRO A 170 9.21 -11.71 -5.34
CA PRO A 170 8.67 -10.40 -5.02
C PRO A 170 9.17 -9.33 -5.98
N ILE A 171 8.35 -8.32 -6.25
CA ILE A 171 8.80 -7.15 -6.99
C ILE A 171 9.88 -6.45 -6.15
N ARG A 172 11.01 -6.14 -6.78
CA ARG A 172 12.15 -5.47 -6.16
C ARG A 172 12.30 -4.07 -6.73
N TYR A 173 12.39 -3.11 -5.84
CA TYR A 173 12.71 -1.72 -6.19
C TYR A 173 14.21 -1.45 -6.11
N ALA A 174 14.68 -0.42 -6.83
CA ALA A 174 16.09 -0.11 -6.96
C ALA A 174 16.79 0.22 -5.63
N TYR A 175 16.07 0.76 -4.65
CA TYR A 175 16.59 1.04 -3.31
C TYR A 175 16.84 -0.22 -2.46
N THR A 176 16.23 -1.36 -2.79
CA THR A 176 16.47 -2.63 -2.08
C THR A 176 17.79 -3.25 -2.54
N GLU A 177 18.70 -3.51 -1.60
CA GLU A 177 20.07 -3.98 -1.88
C GLU A 177 20.11 -5.30 -2.65
N ARG A 178 19.19 -6.24 -2.33
CA ARG A 178 19.11 -7.58 -2.91
C ARG A 178 17.69 -8.12 -2.90
N ASP A 179 17.46 -9.18 -3.68
CA ASP A 179 16.20 -9.90 -3.61
C ASP A 179 15.96 -10.45 -2.21
N GLN A 180 14.74 -10.30 -1.74
CA GLN A 180 14.31 -10.78 -0.45
C GLN A 180 13.34 -11.95 -0.61
N PRO A 181 13.34 -12.94 0.30
CA PRO A 181 12.37 -14.03 0.26
C PRO A 181 10.95 -13.49 0.47
N LEU A 182 9.95 -14.15 -0.10
CA LEU A 182 8.54 -13.75 0.01
C LEU A 182 8.09 -13.58 1.48
N SER A 183 8.69 -14.34 2.41
CA SER A 183 8.42 -14.22 3.85
C SER A 183 8.76 -12.83 4.41
N ALA A 184 9.71 -12.11 3.83
CA ALA A 184 10.03 -10.73 4.22
C ALA A 184 8.90 -9.75 3.87
N TYR A 185 8.07 -10.07 2.87
CA TYR A 185 6.95 -9.26 2.41
C TYR A 185 5.59 -9.69 2.98
N ARG A 186 5.54 -10.77 3.78
CA ARG A 186 4.30 -11.21 4.42
C ARG A 186 4.07 -10.48 5.72
N THR A 187 2.84 -10.01 5.91
CA THR A 187 2.37 -9.47 7.20
C THR A 187 1.76 -10.58 8.06
N VAL A 188 1.65 -10.35 9.35
CA VAL A 188 0.98 -11.27 10.28
C VAL A 188 -0.52 -11.42 9.99
N PHE A 189 -1.10 -10.47 9.28
CA PHE A 189 -2.52 -10.43 8.92
C PHE A 189 -2.83 -11.11 7.59
N ALA A 190 -1.83 -11.45 6.79
CA ALA A 190 -2.03 -12.00 5.46
C ALA A 190 -2.74 -13.37 5.48
N LEU A 191 -3.84 -13.46 4.74
CA LEU A 191 -4.60 -14.70 4.57
C LEU A 191 -4.53 -15.16 3.12
N PRO A 192 -4.25 -16.46 2.85
CA PRO A 192 -4.32 -17.00 1.51
C PRO A 192 -5.71 -16.80 0.89
N SER A 193 -5.75 -16.37 -0.37
CA SER A 193 -6.99 -16.30 -1.13
C SER A 193 -7.26 -17.65 -1.81
N ALA A 194 -8.52 -18.11 -1.81
CA ALA A 194 -8.91 -19.38 -2.40
C ALA A 194 -8.71 -19.44 -3.92
N ASP A 195 -8.81 -18.28 -4.58
CA ASP A 195 -8.60 -18.14 -6.04
C ASP A 195 -7.16 -17.77 -6.41
N GLY A 196 -6.25 -17.72 -5.43
CA GLY A 196 -4.86 -17.31 -5.62
C GLY A 196 -4.66 -15.82 -5.87
N ALA A 197 -5.70 -15.00 -5.67
CA ALA A 197 -5.57 -13.54 -5.73
C ALA A 197 -4.73 -13.01 -4.57
N GLY A 198 -4.11 -11.86 -4.78
CA GLY A 198 -3.29 -11.20 -3.77
C GLY A 198 -2.78 -9.87 -4.27
N SER A 199 -1.89 -9.26 -3.52
CA SER A 199 -1.27 -7.98 -3.81
C SER A 199 0.06 -8.16 -4.52
N ALA A 200 0.30 -7.41 -5.58
CA ALA A 200 1.63 -7.31 -6.20
C ALA A 200 2.64 -6.69 -5.23
N GLU A 201 2.18 -5.80 -4.37
CA GLU A 201 2.98 -5.10 -3.37
C GLU A 201 2.51 -5.35 -1.95
N MET A 202 3.45 -5.30 -1.02
CA MET A 202 3.20 -5.51 0.39
C MET A 202 2.45 -4.33 1.03
N PRO A 203 1.41 -4.55 1.86
CA PRO A 203 0.88 -3.52 2.74
C PRO A 203 1.89 -3.20 3.86
N SER A 204 2.91 -2.42 3.52
CA SER A 204 4.16 -2.25 4.29
C SER A 204 3.95 -1.72 5.71
N ALA A 205 2.93 -0.87 5.95
CA ALA A 205 2.60 -0.38 7.29
C ALA A 205 2.23 -1.49 8.28
N ALA A 206 1.74 -2.63 7.77
CA ALA A 206 1.39 -3.79 8.60
C ALA A 206 2.57 -4.75 8.83
N ARG A 207 3.70 -4.54 8.15
CA ARG A 207 4.86 -5.43 8.21
C ARG A 207 5.48 -5.53 9.61
N PRO A 208 5.63 -4.44 10.37
CA PRO A 208 6.26 -4.51 11.69
C PRO A 208 5.46 -5.28 12.74
N PHE A 209 4.17 -5.54 12.50
CA PHE A 209 3.38 -6.29 13.48
C PHE A 209 3.88 -7.72 13.63
N THR A 210 4.00 -8.14 14.90
CA THR A 210 4.26 -9.52 15.29
C THR A 210 3.03 -10.11 15.98
N ALA A 211 2.91 -11.44 16.04
CA ALA A 211 1.79 -12.09 16.74
C ALA A 211 1.75 -11.69 18.22
N GLY A 212 2.93 -11.54 18.86
CA GLY A 212 3.04 -11.10 20.26
C GLY A 212 2.51 -9.67 20.46
N LEU A 213 2.88 -8.74 19.56
CA LEU A 213 2.39 -7.36 19.61
C LEU A 213 0.87 -7.29 19.40
N VAL A 214 0.33 -8.08 18.46
CA VAL A 214 -1.12 -8.17 18.23
C VAL A 214 -1.83 -8.69 19.49
N ALA A 215 -1.32 -9.75 20.12
CA ALA A 215 -1.89 -10.29 21.35
C ALA A 215 -1.86 -9.27 22.49
N GLU A 216 -0.78 -8.51 22.64
CA GLU A 216 -0.68 -7.44 23.62
C GLU A 216 -1.70 -6.33 23.39
N LEU A 217 -1.84 -5.86 22.13
CA LEU A 217 -2.82 -4.85 21.75
C LEU A 217 -4.26 -5.31 22.07
N VAL A 218 -4.61 -6.55 21.70
CA VAL A 218 -5.92 -7.14 22.03
C VAL A 218 -6.14 -7.19 23.54
N SER A 219 -5.14 -7.62 24.31
CA SER A 219 -5.21 -7.68 25.78
C SER A 219 -5.40 -6.31 26.43
N ARG A 220 -4.97 -5.24 25.76
CA ARG A 220 -5.16 -3.84 26.20
C ARG A 220 -6.49 -3.23 25.70
N GLY A 221 -7.34 -4.01 25.02
CA GLY A 221 -8.65 -3.56 24.55
C GLY A 221 -8.63 -2.87 23.19
N VAL A 222 -7.53 -2.97 22.43
CA VAL A 222 -7.49 -2.55 21.01
C VAL A 222 -8.13 -3.64 20.15
N GLN A 223 -9.00 -3.24 19.23
CA GLN A 223 -9.74 -4.14 18.36
C GLN A 223 -9.12 -4.20 16.96
N PHE A 224 -9.45 -5.24 16.18
CA PHE A 224 -8.97 -5.41 14.80
C PHE A 224 -10.12 -5.72 13.86
N ALA A 225 -10.22 -4.97 12.74
CA ALA A 225 -11.17 -5.23 11.66
C ALA A 225 -10.42 -5.60 10.38
N PRO A 226 -10.57 -6.85 9.87
CA PRO A 226 -9.96 -7.22 8.60
C PRO A 226 -10.72 -6.64 7.42
N VAL A 227 -9.99 -6.14 6.42
CA VAL A 227 -10.47 -5.79 5.09
C VAL A 227 -9.56 -6.41 4.04
N VAL A 228 -9.99 -6.44 2.80
CA VAL A 228 -9.18 -6.86 1.66
C VAL A 228 -9.04 -5.70 0.69
N LEU A 229 -7.83 -5.44 0.24
CA LEU A 229 -7.56 -4.70 -0.98
C LEU A 229 -6.33 -5.34 -1.64
N HIS A 230 -6.51 -5.84 -2.85
CA HIS A 230 -5.42 -6.40 -3.64
C HIS A 230 -4.70 -5.27 -4.36
N THR A 231 -3.56 -4.88 -3.79
CA THR A 231 -2.73 -3.80 -4.35
C THR A 231 -2.08 -4.25 -5.65
N GLY A 232 -2.26 -3.45 -6.69
CA GLY A 232 -1.53 -3.62 -7.94
C GLY A 232 -0.07 -3.20 -7.84
N VAL A 233 0.60 -3.07 -8.99
CA VAL A 233 1.93 -2.44 -9.08
C VAL A 233 1.77 -0.95 -8.81
N SER A 234 2.65 -0.36 -8.00
CA SER A 234 2.63 1.06 -7.67
C SER A 234 2.68 1.95 -8.91
N SER A 235 2.00 3.09 -8.83
CA SER A 235 2.14 4.16 -9.83
C SER A 235 3.59 4.60 -9.90
N ALA A 236 4.16 4.61 -11.11
CA ALA A 236 5.55 5.01 -11.32
C ALA A 236 5.75 6.52 -11.22
N GLU A 237 4.67 7.30 -11.37
CA GLU A 237 4.71 8.75 -11.49
C GLU A 237 3.66 9.42 -10.60
N ALA A 238 4.03 10.56 -10.02
CA ALA A 238 3.18 11.29 -9.06
C ALA A 238 1.82 11.74 -9.62
N HIS A 239 1.73 11.92 -10.93
CA HIS A 239 0.50 12.35 -11.61
C HIS A 239 -0.34 11.19 -12.16
N GLU A 240 0.13 9.94 -12.06
CA GLU A 240 -0.61 8.77 -12.46
C GLU A 240 -1.61 8.40 -11.36
N PRO A 241 -2.94 8.44 -11.62
CA PRO A 241 -3.92 8.05 -10.62
C PRO A 241 -3.75 6.56 -10.26
N PRO A 242 -4.13 6.16 -9.04
CA PRO A 242 -4.10 4.75 -8.68
C PRO A 242 -5.00 3.95 -9.62
N TYR A 243 -4.48 2.82 -10.09
CA TYR A 243 -5.26 1.89 -10.92
C TYR A 243 -6.43 1.29 -10.14
N PRO A 244 -7.47 0.80 -10.86
CA PRO A 244 -8.55 0.05 -10.22
C PRO A 244 -8.01 -1.14 -9.45
N GLU A 245 -8.42 -1.27 -8.20
CA GLU A 245 -8.02 -2.36 -7.31
C GLU A 245 -9.24 -3.05 -6.71
N ARG A 246 -9.12 -4.38 -6.57
CA ARG A 246 -10.17 -5.20 -5.99
C ARG A 246 -10.17 -5.07 -4.48
N PHE A 247 -11.36 -4.80 -3.89
CA PHE A 247 -11.48 -4.67 -2.44
C PHE A 247 -12.69 -5.42 -1.89
N ALA A 248 -12.65 -5.70 -0.59
CA ALA A 248 -13.80 -6.19 0.16
C ALA A 248 -13.76 -5.70 1.61
N VAL A 249 -14.89 -5.20 2.08
CA VAL A 249 -15.18 -4.91 3.48
C VAL A 249 -16.25 -5.89 3.95
N PRO A 250 -15.91 -6.90 4.78
CA PRO A 250 -16.87 -7.86 5.30
C PRO A 250 -17.92 -7.20 6.20
N GLN A 251 -19.09 -7.82 6.28
CA GLN A 251 -20.19 -7.36 7.15
C GLN A 251 -19.75 -7.24 8.62
N THR A 252 -18.93 -8.16 9.10
CA THR A 252 -18.39 -8.14 10.47
C THR A 252 -17.52 -6.92 10.72
N SER A 253 -16.64 -6.59 9.77
CA SER A 253 -15.76 -5.42 9.85
C SER A 253 -16.56 -4.11 9.76
N ALA A 254 -17.54 -4.03 8.86
CA ALA A 254 -18.42 -2.86 8.74
C ALA A 254 -19.17 -2.59 10.04
N ARG A 255 -19.78 -3.63 10.64
CA ARG A 255 -20.49 -3.50 11.94
C ARG A 255 -19.54 -3.05 13.05
N LEU A 256 -18.35 -3.63 13.12
CA LEU A 256 -17.38 -3.30 14.15
C LEU A 256 -16.90 -1.85 14.04
N VAL A 257 -16.60 -1.37 12.84
CA VAL A 257 -16.25 0.04 12.57
C VAL A 257 -17.35 0.97 13.05
N ASN A 258 -18.61 0.72 12.66
CA ASN A 258 -19.73 1.56 13.04
C ASN A 258 -19.98 1.54 14.56
N ALA A 259 -19.86 0.37 15.22
CA ALA A 259 -20.01 0.24 16.66
C ALA A 259 -18.93 0.99 17.44
N VAL A 260 -17.66 0.89 17.00
CA VAL A 260 -16.55 1.61 17.62
C VAL A 260 -16.73 3.12 17.50
N ARG A 261 -17.14 3.61 16.34
CA ARG A 261 -17.40 5.05 16.14
C ARG A 261 -18.57 5.54 17.00
N ALA A 262 -19.67 4.78 17.06
CA ALA A 262 -20.81 5.11 17.91
C ALA A 262 -20.44 5.14 19.40
N GLY A 263 -19.46 4.34 19.83
CA GLY A 263 -18.90 4.32 21.18
C GLY A 263 -17.83 5.36 21.44
N GLY A 264 -17.51 6.25 20.50
CA GLY A 264 -16.46 7.28 20.64
C GLY A 264 -15.02 6.75 20.54
N GLY A 265 -14.84 5.52 20.06
CA GLY A 265 -13.53 4.94 19.72
C GLY A 265 -12.99 5.51 18.41
N ARG A 266 -11.68 5.37 18.19
CA ARG A 266 -11.02 5.81 16.96
C ARG A 266 -10.85 4.65 15.98
N VAL A 267 -11.13 4.90 14.71
CA VAL A 267 -10.87 3.98 13.60
C VAL A 267 -9.55 4.35 12.93
N ILE A 268 -8.54 3.52 13.10
CA ILE A 268 -7.17 3.76 12.64
C ILE A 268 -6.85 2.75 11.53
N ALA A 269 -6.67 3.24 10.32
CA ALA A 269 -6.29 2.37 9.20
C ALA A 269 -4.80 2.01 9.29
N VAL A 270 -4.47 0.75 9.02
CA VAL A 270 -3.09 0.27 8.89
C VAL A 270 -2.75 0.15 7.41
N GLY A 271 -2.12 1.19 6.89
CA GLY A 271 -1.76 1.37 5.48
C GLY A 271 -2.83 2.10 4.66
N THR A 272 -2.36 2.75 3.60
CA THR A 272 -3.19 3.49 2.64
C THR A 272 -4.21 2.59 1.94
N THR A 273 -3.90 1.30 1.78
CA THR A 273 -4.81 0.29 1.23
C THR A 273 -6.04 0.06 2.12
N ALA A 274 -5.85 0.04 3.45
CA ALA A 274 -6.96 -0.09 4.40
C ALA A 274 -7.85 1.16 4.38
N VAL A 275 -7.28 2.37 4.23
CA VAL A 275 -8.05 3.61 4.02
C VAL A 275 -8.90 3.49 2.76
N ARG A 276 -8.30 3.14 1.61
CA ARG A 276 -9.03 3.05 0.34
C ARG A 276 -10.17 2.03 0.40
N ALA A 277 -9.94 0.85 0.97
CA ALA A 277 -10.97 -0.18 1.12
C ALA A 277 -12.13 0.34 1.99
N LEU A 278 -11.83 0.90 3.14
CA LEU A 278 -12.86 1.37 4.08
C LEU A 278 -13.65 2.55 3.53
N GLU A 279 -12.95 3.56 2.98
CA GLU A 279 -13.55 4.75 2.38
C GLU A 279 -14.37 4.45 1.13
N SER A 280 -14.06 3.37 0.39
CA SER A 280 -14.87 2.88 -0.73
C SER A 280 -16.18 2.23 -0.29
N ALA A 281 -16.25 1.79 0.98
CA ALA A 281 -17.42 1.17 1.58
C ALA A 281 -18.23 2.14 2.47
N ALA A 282 -17.73 3.38 2.69
CA ALA A 282 -18.37 4.39 3.51
C ALA A 282 -19.38 5.21 2.71
N GLY A 283 -20.56 5.40 3.26
CA GLY A 283 -21.59 6.33 2.77
C GLY A 283 -21.19 7.79 2.99
N ALA A 284 -21.99 8.71 2.47
CA ALA A 284 -21.79 10.15 2.68
C ALA A 284 -21.94 10.54 4.16
N ASP A 285 -22.75 9.80 4.91
CA ASP A 285 -22.98 9.90 6.35
C ASP A 285 -21.85 9.28 7.20
N GLY A 286 -20.83 8.71 6.56
CA GLY A 286 -19.72 8.03 7.23
C GLY A 286 -20.05 6.62 7.74
N VAL A 287 -21.26 6.11 7.50
CA VAL A 287 -21.63 4.72 7.83
C VAL A 287 -20.92 3.77 6.86
N VAL A 288 -20.26 2.78 7.40
CA VAL A 288 -19.57 1.76 6.61
C VAL A 288 -20.51 0.60 6.34
N HIS A 289 -20.59 0.20 5.07
CA HIS A 289 -21.42 -0.92 4.61
C HIS A 289 -20.54 -2.11 4.19
N ALA A 290 -21.07 -3.33 4.29
CA ALA A 290 -20.44 -4.48 3.65
C ALA A 290 -20.44 -4.27 2.14
N ARG A 291 -19.26 -4.31 1.53
CA ARG A 291 -19.11 -4.05 0.10
C ARG A 291 -17.89 -4.78 -0.46
N ALA A 292 -18.02 -5.30 -1.65
CA ALA A 292 -16.92 -5.84 -2.43
C ALA A 292 -17.04 -5.38 -3.88
N GLY A 293 -15.91 -5.32 -4.58
CA GLY A 293 -15.85 -4.89 -5.98
C GLY A 293 -14.52 -4.24 -6.31
N TRP A 294 -14.56 -3.29 -7.21
CA TRP A 294 -13.40 -2.51 -7.65
C TRP A 294 -13.45 -1.09 -7.09
N THR A 295 -12.30 -0.53 -6.77
CA THR A 295 -12.16 0.84 -6.32
C THR A 295 -11.12 1.59 -7.14
N GLU A 296 -11.53 2.76 -7.64
CA GLU A 296 -10.65 3.77 -8.26
C GLU A 296 -10.53 5.00 -7.35
N LEU A 297 -10.92 4.85 -6.09
CA LEU A 297 -11.02 5.96 -5.16
C LEU A 297 -9.65 6.61 -4.93
N VAL A 298 -9.58 7.90 -5.23
CA VAL A 298 -8.52 8.80 -4.79
C VAL A 298 -9.03 9.59 -3.59
N VAL A 299 -8.34 9.47 -2.47
CA VAL A 299 -8.64 10.25 -1.27
C VAL A 299 -7.79 11.50 -1.29
N THR A 300 -8.45 12.66 -1.40
CA THR A 300 -7.81 13.98 -1.44
C THR A 300 -8.25 14.83 -0.26
N PRO A 301 -7.54 15.92 0.08
CA PRO A 301 -7.94 16.85 1.13
C PRO A 301 -9.35 17.43 0.91
N GLU A 302 -9.73 17.72 -0.34
CA GLU A 302 -11.04 18.28 -0.68
C GLU A 302 -12.17 17.27 -0.42
N ARG A 303 -11.92 15.98 -0.72
CA ARG A 303 -12.88 14.92 -0.41
C ARG A 303 -12.94 14.66 1.09
N GLY A 304 -11.82 14.74 1.77
CA GLY A 304 -11.66 14.30 3.14
C GLY A 304 -11.82 12.79 3.34
N VAL A 305 -11.77 12.37 4.59
CA VAL A 305 -12.07 10.99 5.03
C VAL A 305 -13.40 10.95 5.77
N ARG A 306 -14.15 9.85 5.65
CA ARG A 306 -15.49 9.68 6.21
C ARG A 306 -15.56 8.67 7.35
N ALA A 307 -14.75 7.62 7.24
CA ALA A 307 -14.79 6.47 8.16
C ALA A 307 -13.49 6.29 8.96
N VAL A 308 -12.41 6.95 8.57
CA VAL A 308 -11.08 6.82 9.18
C VAL A 308 -10.79 8.04 10.06
N ASP A 309 -10.32 7.82 11.29
CA ASP A 309 -9.90 8.88 12.22
C ASP A 309 -8.37 9.01 12.30
N GLY A 310 -7.63 7.95 11.98
CA GLY A 310 -6.18 7.94 12.01
C GLY A 310 -5.59 6.97 11.00
N LEU A 311 -4.29 7.10 10.75
CA LEU A 311 -3.57 6.29 9.77
C LEU A 311 -2.18 5.92 10.30
N LEU A 312 -1.89 4.63 10.37
CA LEU A 312 -0.53 4.11 10.48
C LEU A 312 -0.02 3.82 9.06
N THR A 313 1.10 4.42 8.67
CA THR A 313 1.63 4.32 7.31
C THR A 313 3.16 4.23 7.32
N GLY A 314 3.77 3.79 6.20
CA GLY A 314 5.18 4.01 5.94
C GLY A 314 5.48 5.49 5.64
N LEU A 315 6.75 5.83 5.51
CA LEU A 315 7.18 7.12 5.00
C LEU A 315 7.26 7.05 3.46
N HIS A 316 6.49 7.90 2.79
CA HIS A 316 6.35 7.94 1.34
C HIS A 316 7.19 9.07 0.73
N GLU A 317 7.66 8.85 -0.51
CA GLU A 317 8.35 9.89 -1.26
C GLU A 317 7.49 11.17 -1.39
N PRO A 318 8.12 12.36 -1.35
CA PRO A 318 7.41 13.64 -1.38
C PRO A 318 6.48 13.85 -2.57
N GLN A 319 6.75 13.17 -3.68
CA GLN A 319 5.96 13.25 -4.92
C GLN A 319 4.92 12.12 -5.05
N ALA A 320 4.81 11.24 -4.06
CA ALA A 320 3.87 10.12 -4.13
C ALA A 320 2.42 10.62 -3.97
N SER A 321 1.51 10.10 -4.80
CA SER A 321 0.06 10.39 -4.70
C SER A 321 -0.55 10.03 -3.35
N HIS A 322 0.12 9.15 -2.58
CA HIS A 322 -0.27 8.80 -1.21
C HIS A 322 -0.32 10.00 -0.25
N LEU A 323 0.50 11.04 -0.50
CA LEU A 323 0.53 12.23 0.37
C LEU A 323 -0.79 12.98 0.40
N LEU A 324 -1.56 12.97 -0.69
CA LEU A 324 -2.92 13.53 -0.71
C LEU A 324 -3.82 12.86 0.33
N MET A 325 -3.72 11.54 0.46
CA MET A 325 -4.49 10.79 1.46
C MET A 325 -4.02 11.11 2.88
N LEU A 326 -2.71 11.19 3.10
CA LEU A 326 -2.15 11.54 4.42
C LEU A 326 -2.61 12.94 4.83
N GLU A 327 -2.60 13.87 3.89
CA GLU A 327 -3.10 15.24 4.09
C GLU A 327 -4.61 15.27 4.37
N ALA A 328 -5.39 14.44 3.67
CA ALA A 328 -6.82 14.29 3.94
C ALA A 328 -7.13 13.75 5.35
N VAL A 329 -6.24 12.91 5.91
CA VAL A 329 -6.40 12.34 7.26
C VAL A 329 -5.93 13.31 8.35
N ALA A 330 -4.76 13.95 8.18
CA ALA A 330 -4.08 14.66 9.25
C ALA A 330 -4.01 16.19 9.05
N GLY A 331 -4.24 16.66 7.82
CA GLY A 331 -4.01 18.05 7.42
C GLY A 331 -2.54 18.36 7.12
N SER A 332 -2.31 19.36 6.26
CA SER A 332 -0.97 19.80 5.83
C SER A 332 -0.04 20.16 7.00
N PRO A 333 -0.48 20.91 8.05
CA PRO A 333 0.43 21.30 9.13
C PRO A 333 0.98 20.08 9.93
N ALA A 334 0.17 19.06 10.15
CA ALA A 334 0.58 17.83 10.83
C ALA A 334 1.58 17.04 9.98
N LEU A 335 1.31 16.96 8.67
CA LEU A 335 2.17 16.27 7.72
C LEU A 335 3.53 16.95 7.60
N ASP A 336 3.57 18.27 7.44
CA ASP A 336 4.81 19.05 7.32
C ASP A 336 5.68 18.92 8.58
N ARG A 337 5.06 19.00 9.77
CA ARG A 337 5.77 18.79 11.04
C ARG A 337 6.31 17.36 11.18
N GLY A 338 5.49 16.37 10.84
CA GLY A 338 5.87 14.94 10.93
C GLY A 338 7.03 14.61 9.98
N TYR A 339 6.91 14.98 8.71
CA TYR A 339 7.95 14.70 7.71
C TYR A 339 9.24 15.47 7.97
N GLY A 340 9.16 16.74 8.38
CA GLY A 340 10.33 17.47 8.84
C GLY A 340 11.02 16.82 10.03
N ALA A 341 10.25 16.30 11.00
CA ALA A 341 10.80 15.56 12.14
C ALA A 341 11.40 14.20 11.71
N ALA A 342 10.79 13.50 10.75
CA ALA A 342 11.32 12.25 10.21
C ALA A 342 12.69 12.45 9.55
N LEU A 343 12.84 13.50 8.74
CA LEU A 343 14.13 13.83 8.11
C LEU A 343 15.20 14.20 9.15
N ARG A 344 14.90 15.12 10.06
CA ARG A 344 15.84 15.51 11.13
C ARG A 344 16.21 14.34 12.02
N GLY A 345 15.24 13.46 12.30
CA GLY A 345 15.43 12.24 13.07
C GLY A 345 16.08 11.09 12.30
N ARG A 346 16.39 11.29 11.00
CA ARG A 346 16.96 10.27 10.11
C ARG A 346 16.15 8.96 10.13
N TYR A 347 14.84 9.05 9.98
CA TYR A 347 13.95 7.91 9.80
C TYR A 347 14.22 7.22 8.47
N LEU A 348 14.06 5.90 8.43
CA LEU A 348 14.24 5.12 7.21
C LEU A 348 12.93 5.04 6.43
N TRP A 349 13.03 5.17 5.12
CA TRP A 349 11.93 5.30 4.18
C TRP A 349 11.68 3.99 3.43
N HIS A 350 10.58 3.94 2.71
CA HIS A 350 10.14 2.84 1.85
C HIS A 350 9.61 1.61 2.61
N GLU A 351 9.45 0.49 1.89
CA GLU A 351 8.67 -0.69 2.32
C GLU A 351 9.22 -1.43 3.55
N PHE A 352 10.53 -1.31 3.80
CA PHE A 352 11.18 -1.87 5.00
C PHE A 352 11.52 -0.81 6.05
N GLY A 353 11.11 0.43 5.80
CA GLY A 353 11.43 1.59 6.62
C GLY A 353 10.70 1.66 7.95
N ASP A 354 10.84 2.83 8.56
CA ASP A 354 10.14 3.22 9.77
C ASP A 354 8.68 3.58 9.44
N VAL A 355 7.84 3.75 10.44
CA VAL A 355 6.42 4.01 10.26
C VAL A 355 5.99 5.31 10.95
N HIS A 356 4.91 5.89 10.44
CA HIS A 356 4.30 7.12 10.92
C HIS A 356 2.84 6.88 11.30
N LEU A 357 2.47 7.18 12.53
CA LEU A 357 1.10 7.15 13.01
C LEU A 357 0.54 8.57 13.07
N LEU A 358 -0.44 8.82 12.23
CA LEU A 358 -1.19 10.07 12.16
C LEU A 358 -2.48 9.91 12.98
N LEU A 359 -2.66 10.73 14.00
CA LEU A 359 -3.83 10.74 14.86
C LEU A 359 -4.43 12.15 14.92
N PRO A 360 -5.73 12.28 15.15
CA PRO A 360 -6.33 13.59 15.41
C PRO A 360 -5.73 14.20 16.69
N PRO A 361 -5.75 15.54 16.83
CA PRO A 361 -5.39 16.21 18.07
C PRO A 361 -6.22 15.67 19.25
N GLU A 362 -5.66 15.71 20.44
CA GLU A 362 -6.41 15.33 21.66
C GLU A 362 -7.62 16.25 21.84
N GLY A 363 -8.78 15.66 22.09
CA GLY A 363 -10.05 16.39 22.24
C GLY A 363 -10.84 16.61 20.93
N ALA A 364 -10.29 16.33 19.75
CA ALA A 364 -11.00 16.50 18.48
C ALA A 364 -12.05 15.41 18.18
N ALA A 365 -12.12 14.35 18.96
CA ALA A 365 -12.95 13.17 18.70
C ALA A 365 -14.46 13.38 18.90
N SER A 366 -14.95 14.56 19.31
CA SER A 366 -16.36 14.79 19.59
C SER A 366 -17.08 15.76 18.62
N ALA A 367 -16.42 16.24 17.57
CA ALA A 367 -16.97 17.27 16.69
C ALA A 367 -17.67 16.75 15.42
N ARG A 368 -17.84 15.44 15.28
CA ARG A 368 -18.56 14.83 14.14
C ARG A 368 -19.86 14.20 14.66
N GLY A 369 -20.80 15.08 14.98
CA GLY A 369 -22.20 14.75 15.23
C GLY A 369 -22.99 14.72 13.93
#